data_73c347bd44cc6246ff018b76b035d559
#
_entry.id   73c347bd44cc6246ff018b76b035d559
#
_cell.length_a   1.000
_cell.length_b   1.000
_cell.length_c   1.000
_cell.angle_alpha   90.00
_cell.angle_beta   90.00
_cell.angle_gamma   90.00
#
_symmetry.space_group_name_H-M   'P 1'
#
loop_
_entity.id
_entity.type
_entity.pdbx_description
1 polymer ?
#
loop_
_entity_poly.entity_id
_entity_poly.type
_entity_poly.pdbx_seq_one_letter_code
_entity_poly.pdbx_strand_id
1 'polypeptide(L)'
;IRFIDAARQMGALVDSGPNWLEVRRGAWPLKAIDLDANHIPDAAMTLAVMALYADGPSTLRNIASWRVKETDRIDAMANELRKLGATVEAGPDFIRVHPLAQAGWLPASIRTYDDHRVAMCFSLAAFNPAGVPVRILDPHCVAKTFPDYFETLFSVAEAAEVPVICIDGPTASGKGTLAAEVARLLG
;
A
#
# COMPACT_ATOMS: atom_id res chain seq x y z
N ILE A 1 6.37 6.81 17.59
CA ILE A 1 6.46 6.96 16.11
C ILE A 1 5.06 7.27 15.61
N ARG A 2 4.86 8.43 15.00
CA ARG A 2 3.52 8.95 14.62
C ARG A 2 2.72 8.04 13.66
N PHE A 3 3.38 7.24 12.83
CA PHE A 3 2.67 6.25 12.00
C PHE A 3 1.97 5.17 12.83
N ILE A 4 2.60 4.73 13.92
CA ILE A 4 1.99 3.76 14.85
C ILE A 4 0.71 4.33 15.47
N ASP A 5 0.72 5.62 15.81
CA ASP A 5 -0.45 6.28 16.37
C ASP A 5 -1.60 6.35 15.36
N ALA A 6 -1.29 6.63 14.10
CA ALA A 6 -2.27 6.60 13.01
C ALA A 6 -2.81 5.16 12.77
N ALA A 7 -1.95 4.15 12.79
CA ALA A 7 -2.37 2.76 12.64
C ALA A 7 -3.29 2.32 13.81
N ARG A 8 -2.99 2.74 15.04
CA ARG A 8 -3.86 2.52 16.21
C ARG A 8 -5.22 3.22 16.04
N GLN A 9 -5.25 4.44 15.53
CA GLN A 9 -6.51 5.13 15.23
C GLN A 9 -7.34 4.38 14.20
N MET A 10 -6.70 3.75 13.22
CA MET A 10 -7.37 2.85 12.27
C MET A 10 -7.74 1.49 12.84
N GLY A 11 -7.40 1.21 14.09
CA GLY A 11 -7.84 0.00 14.81
C GLY A 11 -6.79 -1.10 14.92
N ALA A 12 -5.55 -0.89 14.49
CA ALA A 12 -4.47 -1.85 14.73
C ALA A 12 -4.14 -1.94 16.22
N LEU A 13 -3.94 -3.15 16.73
CA LEU A 13 -3.41 -3.38 18.07
C LEU A 13 -1.89 -3.40 17.98
N VAL A 14 -1.25 -2.43 18.64
CA VAL A 14 0.20 -2.27 18.54
C VAL A 14 0.80 -2.13 19.92
N ASP A 15 1.65 -3.07 20.27
CA ASP A 15 2.49 -3.04 21.46
C ASP A 15 3.94 -2.78 21.05
N SER A 16 4.71 -2.10 21.88
CA SER A 16 6.10 -1.77 21.55
C SER A 16 6.95 -1.64 22.80
N GLY A 17 8.23 -1.96 22.66
CA GLY A 17 9.26 -1.79 23.67
C GLY A 17 10.55 -1.25 23.06
N PRO A 18 11.67 -1.25 23.80
CA PRO A 18 12.89 -0.57 23.37
C PRO A 18 13.43 -1.01 22.00
N ASN A 19 13.27 -2.27 21.62
CA ASN A 19 13.80 -2.82 20.38
C ASN A 19 12.83 -3.80 19.70
N TRP A 20 11.54 -3.69 19.98
CA TRP A 20 10.53 -4.55 19.38
C TRP A 20 9.22 -3.81 19.13
N LEU A 21 8.48 -4.29 18.17
CA LEU A 21 7.14 -3.87 17.81
C LEU A 21 6.32 -5.12 17.52
N GLU A 22 5.17 -5.27 18.19
CA GLU A 22 4.20 -6.31 17.91
C GLU A 22 2.94 -5.66 17.36
N VAL A 23 2.48 -6.13 16.20
CA VAL A 23 1.26 -5.65 15.57
C VAL A 23 0.29 -6.81 15.43
N ARG A 24 -0.92 -6.63 15.90
CA ARG A 24 -2.02 -7.59 15.78
C ARG A 24 -3.21 -6.94 15.11
N ARG A 25 -3.97 -7.74 14.39
CA ARG A 25 -5.24 -7.29 13.82
C ARG A 25 -6.21 -6.95 14.95
N GLY A 26 -6.76 -5.75 14.89
CA GLY A 26 -7.85 -5.32 15.77
C GLY A 26 -9.22 -5.56 15.15
N ALA A 27 -10.17 -4.68 15.45
CA ALA A 27 -11.50 -4.73 14.87
C ALA A 27 -11.45 -4.53 13.34
N TRP A 28 -12.35 -5.21 12.63
CA TRP A 28 -12.46 -5.12 11.18
C TRP A 28 -13.89 -4.78 10.77
N PRO A 29 -14.11 -3.92 9.78
CA PRO A 29 -13.12 -3.19 8.97
C PRO A 29 -12.28 -2.20 9.78
N LEU A 30 -11.23 -1.65 9.17
CA LEU A 30 -10.44 -0.58 9.78
C LEU A 30 -11.31 0.65 10.03
N LYS A 31 -10.91 1.50 10.96
CA LYS A 31 -11.59 2.77 11.23
C LYS A 31 -11.17 3.83 10.22
N ALA A 32 -12.13 4.57 9.70
CA ALA A 32 -11.85 5.76 8.91
C ALA A 32 -11.14 6.83 9.76
N ILE A 33 -10.22 7.56 9.15
CA ILE A 33 -9.46 8.63 9.81
C ILE A 33 -9.53 9.94 9.02
N ASP A 34 -9.41 11.04 9.73
CA ASP A 34 -9.13 12.37 9.18
C ASP A 34 -7.86 12.88 9.85
N LEU A 35 -6.73 12.86 9.12
CA LEU A 35 -5.40 13.03 9.69
C LEU A 35 -4.64 14.16 9.01
N ASP A 36 -4.05 15.05 9.82
CA ASP A 36 -2.95 15.90 9.38
C ASP A 36 -1.67 15.06 9.25
N ALA A 37 -1.27 14.78 8.02
CA ALA A 37 -0.15 13.90 7.70
C ALA A 37 1.17 14.66 7.42
N ASN A 38 1.23 15.96 7.68
CA ASN A 38 2.41 16.80 7.40
C ASN A 38 3.70 16.26 8.05
N HIS A 39 3.58 15.62 9.19
CA HIS A 39 4.72 15.08 9.93
C HIS A 39 5.14 13.65 9.58
N ILE A 40 4.35 12.97 8.75
CA ILE A 40 4.61 11.60 8.26
C ILE A 40 4.30 11.47 6.76
N PRO A 41 4.70 12.44 5.92
CA PRO A 41 4.22 12.50 4.54
C PRO A 41 4.54 11.22 3.77
N ASP A 42 5.70 10.66 3.94
CA ASP A 42 6.11 9.44 3.24
C ASP A 42 5.34 8.19 3.71
N ALA A 43 5.12 8.07 5.03
CA ALA A 43 4.39 6.93 5.60
C ALA A 43 2.88 7.04 5.37
N ALA A 44 2.35 8.25 5.20
CA ALA A 44 0.93 8.48 4.96
C ALA A 44 0.42 7.86 3.65
N MET A 45 1.29 7.58 2.68
CA MET A 45 0.92 6.84 1.47
C MET A 45 0.36 5.45 1.79
N THR A 46 0.95 4.78 2.78
CA THR A 46 0.43 3.50 3.29
C THR A 46 -0.98 3.65 3.86
N LEU A 47 -1.23 4.74 4.60
CA LEU A 47 -2.56 5.00 5.16
C LEU A 47 -3.62 5.24 4.07
N ALA A 48 -3.24 5.82 2.93
CA ALA A 48 -4.15 6.00 1.81
C ALA A 48 -4.58 4.64 1.20
N VAL A 49 -3.68 3.65 1.13
CA VAL A 49 -4.04 2.29 0.70
C VAL A 49 -4.85 1.57 1.79
N MET A 50 -4.47 1.72 3.07
CA MET A 50 -5.23 1.16 4.20
C MET A 50 -6.67 1.68 4.24
N ALA A 51 -6.93 2.89 3.76
CA ALA A 51 -8.27 3.48 3.69
C ALA A 51 -9.24 2.68 2.81
N LEU A 52 -8.75 1.88 1.86
CA LEU A 52 -9.57 0.96 1.06
C LEU A 52 -10.30 -0.09 1.92
N TYR A 53 -9.75 -0.39 3.09
CA TYR A 53 -10.24 -1.39 4.05
C TYR A 53 -10.99 -0.78 5.24
N ALA A 54 -11.31 0.52 5.18
CA ALA A 54 -11.92 1.23 6.30
C ALA A 54 -13.45 1.13 6.32
N ASP A 55 -14.06 1.54 7.42
CA ASP A 55 -15.52 1.58 7.61
C ASP A 55 -16.16 2.86 7.05
N GLY A 56 -15.36 3.80 6.55
CA GLY A 56 -15.80 5.05 5.96
C GLY A 56 -14.68 5.77 5.21
N PRO A 57 -14.97 6.92 4.58
CA PRO A 57 -13.96 7.71 3.88
C PRO A 57 -12.87 8.20 4.83
N SER A 58 -11.62 8.02 4.43
CA SER A 58 -10.45 8.55 5.16
C SER A 58 -9.83 9.72 4.41
N THR A 59 -9.43 10.75 5.13
CA THR A 59 -8.82 11.96 4.58
C THR A 59 -7.43 12.17 5.16
N LEU A 60 -6.46 12.37 4.28
CA LEU A 60 -5.09 12.78 4.65
C LEU A 60 -4.90 14.20 4.18
N ARG A 61 -4.57 15.10 5.11
CA ARG A 61 -4.44 16.54 4.88
C ARG A 61 -3.01 17.01 5.08
N ASN A 62 -2.71 18.22 4.59
CA ASN A 62 -1.40 18.87 4.70
C ASN A 62 -0.28 18.06 4.04
N ILE A 63 -0.57 17.46 2.91
CA ILE A 63 0.36 16.64 2.11
C ILE A 63 0.82 17.34 0.83
N ALA A 64 0.83 18.67 0.79
CA ALA A 64 1.32 19.43 -0.37
C ALA A 64 2.73 19.04 -0.81
N SER A 65 3.58 18.61 0.16
CA SER A 65 4.92 18.10 -0.14
C SER A 65 4.95 16.87 -1.05
N TRP A 66 3.84 16.13 -1.17
CA TRP A 66 3.74 14.98 -2.09
C TRP A 66 3.86 15.38 -3.56
N ARG A 67 3.56 16.61 -3.91
CA ARG A 67 3.61 17.08 -5.30
C ARG A 67 5.02 17.28 -5.84
N VAL A 68 6.00 17.36 -4.95
CA VAL A 68 7.41 17.66 -5.29
C VAL A 68 8.36 16.54 -4.83
N LYS A 69 7.90 15.32 -4.75
CA LYS A 69 8.69 14.12 -4.45
C LYS A 69 9.21 13.45 -5.74
N GLU A 70 9.50 12.17 -5.72
CA GLU A 70 9.90 11.37 -6.87
C GLU A 70 8.91 11.49 -8.04
N THR A 71 7.65 11.66 -7.72
CA THR A 71 6.55 11.98 -8.63
C THR A 71 5.57 12.92 -7.92
N ASP A 72 4.55 13.42 -8.62
CA ASP A 72 3.38 13.98 -7.97
C ASP A 72 2.59 12.84 -7.32
N ARG A 73 2.88 12.60 -6.03
CA ARG A 73 2.30 11.48 -5.29
C ARG A 73 0.81 11.60 -5.07
N ILE A 74 0.25 12.82 -5.01
CA ILE A 74 -1.21 12.99 -4.89
C ILE A 74 -1.89 12.43 -6.14
N ASP A 75 -1.42 12.83 -7.32
CA ASP A 75 -1.99 12.38 -8.58
C ASP A 75 -1.70 10.89 -8.81
N ALA A 76 -0.48 10.42 -8.53
CA ALA A 76 -0.12 9.01 -8.65
C ALA A 76 -1.02 8.12 -7.76
N MET A 77 -1.13 8.43 -6.47
CA MET A 77 -1.96 7.66 -5.54
C MET A 77 -3.44 7.69 -5.95
N ALA A 78 -3.98 8.86 -6.32
CA ALA A 78 -5.38 8.98 -6.74
C ALA A 78 -5.67 8.14 -8.00
N ASN A 79 -4.77 8.18 -8.98
CA ASN A 79 -4.93 7.43 -10.23
C ASN A 79 -4.88 5.92 -9.99
N GLU A 80 -3.93 5.46 -9.20
CA GLU A 80 -3.75 4.03 -8.96
C GLU A 80 -4.84 3.45 -8.04
N LEU A 81 -5.30 4.20 -7.03
CA LEU A 81 -6.43 3.79 -6.18
C LEU A 81 -7.73 3.66 -7.00
N ARG A 82 -7.96 4.56 -7.97
CA ARG A 82 -9.12 4.48 -8.86
C ARG A 82 -9.13 3.23 -9.73
N LYS A 83 -7.96 2.74 -10.16
CA LYS A 83 -7.87 1.48 -10.91
C LYS A 83 -8.34 0.28 -10.10
N LEU A 84 -8.15 0.31 -8.79
CA LEU A 84 -8.66 -0.73 -7.88
C LEU A 84 -10.18 -0.66 -7.65
N GLY A 85 -10.85 0.38 -8.20
CA GLY A 85 -12.28 0.61 -8.04
C GLY A 85 -12.65 1.72 -7.05
N ALA A 86 -11.69 2.34 -6.38
CA ALA A 86 -11.95 3.31 -5.34
C ALA A 86 -12.45 4.66 -5.89
N THR A 87 -13.38 5.29 -5.17
CA THR A 87 -13.69 6.71 -5.34
C THR A 87 -12.67 7.52 -4.57
N VAL A 88 -12.01 8.45 -5.25
CA VAL A 88 -10.94 9.27 -4.67
C VAL A 88 -11.14 10.74 -5.03
N GLU A 89 -11.18 11.57 -4.01
CA GLU A 89 -11.13 13.03 -4.12
C GLU A 89 -9.70 13.48 -3.80
N ALA A 90 -9.14 14.33 -4.63
CA ALA A 90 -7.80 14.86 -4.45
C ALA A 90 -7.78 16.38 -4.70
N GLY A 91 -6.99 17.09 -3.90
CA GLY A 91 -6.82 18.52 -4.00
C GLY A 91 -5.35 18.93 -3.97
N PRO A 92 -5.05 20.22 -3.76
CA PRO A 92 -3.68 20.71 -3.76
C PRO A 92 -2.80 20.06 -2.68
N ASP A 93 -3.39 19.73 -1.53
CA ASP A 93 -2.70 19.30 -0.32
C ASP A 93 -3.44 18.21 0.46
N PHE A 94 -4.40 17.54 -0.17
CA PHE A 94 -5.14 16.44 0.45
C PHE A 94 -5.48 15.33 -0.53
N ILE A 95 -5.75 14.16 0.04
CA ILE A 95 -6.39 13.03 -0.62
C ILE A 95 -7.46 12.45 0.30
N ARG A 96 -8.63 12.16 -0.25
CA ARG A 96 -9.72 11.47 0.44
C ARG A 96 -10.07 10.20 -0.31
N VAL A 97 -10.01 9.08 0.38
CA VAL A 97 -10.21 7.76 -0.18
C VAL A 97 -11.47 7.15 0.42
N HIS A 98 -12.40 6.73 -0.43
CA HIS A 98 -13.57 5.97 -0.01
C HIS A 98 -13.22 4.47 0.02
N PRO A 99 -13.67 3.74 1.05
CA PRO A 99 -13.39 2.31 1.17
C PRO A 99 -14.07 1.52 0.07
N LEU A 100 -13.57 0.32 -0.17
CA LEU A 100 -14.15 -0.62 -1.12
C LEU A 100 -14.92 -1.73 -0.39
N ALA A 101 -16.19 -1.93 -0.77
CA ALA A 101 -16.86 -3.18 -0.49
C ALA A 101 -16.20 -4.34 -1.25
N GLN A 102 -16.35 -5.57 -0.78
CA GLN A 102 -15.72 -6.74 -1.41
C GLN A 102 -15.98 -6.81 -2.93
N ALA A 103 -17.21 -6.60 -3.37
CA ALA A 103 -17.58 -6.63 -4.79
C ALA A 103 -17.09 -5.40 -5.60
N GLY A 104 -16.56 -4.38 -4.93
CA GLY A 104 -16.08 -3.17 -5.58
C GLY A 104 -14.61 -3.22 -6.02
N TRP A 105 -13.87 -4.26 -5.61
CA TRP A 105 -12.47 -4.41 -6.00
C TRP A 105 -12.33 -4.84 -7.44
N LEU A 106 -11.44 -4.18 -8.17
CA LEU A 106 -11.12 -4.48 -9.56
C LEU A 106 -9.67 -4.95 -9.68
N PRO A 107 -9.39 -5.94 -10.56
CA PRO A 107 -8.02 -6.30 -10.89
C PRO A 107 -7.31 -5.09 -11.53
N ALA A 108 -6.07 -4.83 -11.11
CA ALA A 108 -5.37 -3.63 -11.56
C ALA A 108 -3.87 -3.87 -11.79
N SER A 109 -3.33 -3.16 -12.79
CA SER A 109 -1.90 -3.01 -12.99
C SER A 109 -1.48 -1.63 -12.49
N ILE A 110 -0.72 -1.61 -11.42
CA ILE A 110 -0.27 -0.41 -10.72
C ILE A 110 1.02 0.09 -11.34
N ARG A 111 0.98 1.31 -11.85
CA ARG A 111 2.17 2.02 -12.31
C ARG A 111 2.90 2.60 -11.10
N THR A 112 4.20 2.38 -11.01
CA THR A 112 5.00 2.83 -9.85
C THR A 112 5.54 4.25 -10.00
N TYR A 113 5.56 4.81 -11.20
CA TYR A 113 6.10 6.15 -11.49
C TYR A 113 7.57 6.29 -11.08
N ASP A 114 8.33 5.18 -11.10
CA ASP A 114 9.69 5.09 -10.57
C ASP A 114 9.79 5.51 -9.07
N ASP A 115 8.69 5.38 -8.34
CA ASP A 115 8.62 5.68 -6.92
C ASP A 115 8.46 4.40 -6.11
N HIS A 116 9.52 4.07 -5.35
CA HIS A 116 9.58 2.89 -4.50
C HIS A 116 8.44 2.83 -3.48
N ARG A 117 7.95 3.99 -3.00
CA ARG A 117 6.85 4.04 -2.02
C ARG A 117 5.52 3.68 -2.67
N VAL A 118 5.27 4.10 -3.91
CA VAL A 118 4.09 3.67 -4.66
C VAL A 118 4.09 2.15 -4.79
N ALA A 119 5.21 1.55 -5.22
CA ALA A 119 5.33 0.10 -5.32
C ALA A 119 5.03 -0.61 -3.99
N MET A 120 5.67 -0.16 -2.91
CA MET A 120 5.51 -0.78 -1.59
C MET A 120 4.10 -0.59 -1.01
N CYS A 121 3.50 0.59 -1.13
CA CYS A 121 2.16 0.84 -0.59
C CYS A 121 1.10 0.00 -1.32
N PHE A 122 1.14 -0.04 -2.64
CA PHE A 122 0.14 -0.77 -3.42
C PHE A 122 0.29 -2.28 -3.36
N SER A 123 1.43 -2.82 -2.95
CA SER A 123 1.57 -4.26 -2.69
C SER A 123 0.59 -4.76 -1.62
N LEU A 124 0.19 -3.88 -0.69
CA LEU A 124 -0.80 -4.21 0.34
C LEU A 124 -2.21 -4.41 -0.23
N ALA A 125 -2.51 -3.88 -1.41
CA ALA A 125 -3.78 -4.11 -2.08
C ALA A 125 -3.93 -5.56 -2.59
N ALA A 126 -2.85 -6.34 -2.63
CA ALA A 126 -2.91 -7.77 -2.95
C ALA A 126 -3.67 -8.59 -1.90
N PHE A 127 -3.76 -8.10 -0.66
CA PHE A 127 -4.52 -8.74 0.43
C PHE A 127 -6.01 -8.37 0.41
N ASN A 128 -6.55 -8.02 -0.75
CA ASN A 128 -7.94 -7.61 -0.88
C ASN A 128 -8.92 -8.78 -0.65
N PRO A 129 -10.11 -8.49 -0.08
CA PRO A 129 -11.08 -9.54 0.27
C PRO A 129 -11.79 -10.16 -0.95
N ALA A 130 -11.63 -9.58 -2.14
CA ALA A 130 -12.19 -10.12 -3.38
C ALA A 130 -11.28 -11.14 -4.05
N GLY A 131 -10.01 -11.27 -3.61
CA GLY A 131 -9.03 -12.16 -4.23
C GLY A 131 -8.66 -11.75 -5.66
N VAL A 132 -8.90 -10.48 -6.05
CA VAL A 132 -8.56 -10.02 -7.40
C VAL A 132 -7.06 -9.73 -7.52
N PRO A 133 -6.45 -10.02 -8.68
CA PRO A 133 -5.01 -9.83 -8.85
C PRO A 133 -4.63 -8.35 -8.89
N VAL A 134 -3.54 -8.02 -8.21
CA VAL A 134 -2.88 -6.71 -8.24
C VAL A 134 -1.47 -6.88 -8.78
N ARG A 135 -1.19 -6.26 -9.93
CA ARG A 135 0.11 -6.30 -10.58
C ARG A 135 0.87 -5.01 -10.27
N ILE A 136 2.09 -5.11 -9.78
CA ILE A 136 3.01 -3.98 -9.65
C ILE A 136 3.89 -3.92 -10.90
N LEU A 137 3.78 -2.82 -11.64
CA LEU A 137 4.64 -2.55 -12.81
C LEU A 137 5.96 -1.94 -12.33
N ASP A 138 7.09 -2.41 -12.91
CA ASP A 138 8.42 -1.97 -12.53
C ASP A 138 8.68 -2.01 -11.01
N PRO A 139 8.61 -3.20 -10.38
CA PRO A 139 8.83 -3.35 -8.93
C PRO A 139 10.28 -3.07 -8.53
N HIS A 140 11.21 -3.04 -9.49
CA HIS A 140 12.64 -2.84 -9.25
C HIS A 140 12.96 -1.46 -8.64
N CYS A 141 12.07 -0.48 -8.79
CA CYS A 141 12.21 0.84 -8.17
C CYS A 141 12.37 0.77 -6.63
N VAL A 142 11.94 -0.31 -5.97
CA VAL A 142 12.14 -0.51 -4.52
C VAL A 142 13.61 -0.64 -4.14
N ALA A 143 14.49 -0.99 -5.08
CA ALA A 143 15.94 -1.12 -4.83
C ALA A 143 16.57 0.17 -4.31
N LYS A 144 15.94 1.32 -4.52
CA LYS A 144 16.37 2.61 -4.00
C LYS A 144 16.47 2.65 -2.47
N THR A 145 15.59 1.94 -1.77
CA THR A 145 15.50 2.03 -0.30
C THR A 145 15.38 0.67 0.39
N PHE A 146 14.81 -0.32 -0.26
CA PHE A 146 14.60 -1.65 0.29
C PHE A 146 14.68 -2.69 -0.84
N PRO A 147 15.90 -3.07 -1.27
CA PRO A 147 16.10 -3.96 -2.42
C PRO A 147 15.33 -5.27 -2.34
N ASP A 148 15.26 -5.88 -1.15
CA ASP A 148 14.64 -7.18 -0.90
C ASP A 148 13.21 -7.05 -0.37
N TYR A 149 12.51 -5.95 -0.72
CA TYR A 149 11.19 -5.65 -0.15
C TYR A 149 10.16 -6.75 -0.42
N PHE A 150 10.06 -7.20 -1.67
CA PHE A 150 9.04 -8.20 -2.05
C PHE A 150 9.34 -9.55 -1.44
N GLU A 151 10.59 -9.99 -1.42
CA GLU A 151 11.02 -11.21 -0.76
C GLU A 151 10.70 -11.17 0.74
N THR A 152 11.00 -10.04 1.38
CA THR A 152 10.71 -9.84 2.80
C THR A 152 9.21 -9.83 3.06
N LEU A 153 8.43 -9.12 2.24
CA LEU A 153 6.97 -9.09 2.38
C LEU A 153 6.39 -10.50 2.33
N PHE A 154 6.78 -11.31 1.34
CA PHE A 154 6.25 -12.66 1.18
C PHE A 154 6.77 -13.63 2.23
N SER A 155 7.93 -13.40 2.82
CA SER A 155 8.43 -14.24 3.91
C SER A 155 7.64 -14.09 5.22
N VAL A 156 6.93 -12.96 5.40
CA VAL A 156 6.15 -12.66 6.61
C VAL A 156 4.64 -12.65 6.37
N ALA A 157 4.21 -12.67 5.12
CA ALA A 157 2.80 -12.68 4.76
C ALA A 157 2.32 -14.12 4.60
N GLU A 158 1.51 -14.61 5.53
CA GLU A 158 0.72 -15.83 5.35
C GLU A 158 -0.59 -15.44 4.65
N ALA A 159 -0.78 -15.95 3.43
CA ALA A 159 -2.05 -15.84 2.73
C ALA A 159 -2.78 -17.18 2.82
N ALA A 160 -4.04 -17.17 3.26
CA ALA A 160 -4.90 -18.36 3.24
C ALA A 160 -5.20 -18.83 1.80
N GLU A 161 -5.12 -17.90 0.86
CA GLU A 161 -5.08 -18.14 -0.59
C GLU A 161 -4.06 -17.18 -1.18
N VAL A 162 -3.19 -17.68 -2.04
CA VAL A 162 -2.05 -16.94 -2.59
C VAL A 162 -2.54 -15.72 -3.36
N PRO A 163 -2.28 -14.50 -2.91
CA PRO A 163 -2.56 -13.33 -3.73
C PRO A 163 -1.68 -13.38 -4.98
N VAL A 164 -2.29 -13.33 -6.16
CA VAL A 164 -1.53 -13.28 -7.41
C VAL A 164 -0.92 -11.89 -7.54
N ILE A 165 0.33 -11.75 -7.15
CA ILE A 165 1.12 -10.57 -7.44
C ILE A 165 1.90 -10.84 -8.72
N CYS A 166 1.49 -10.17 -9.80
CA CYS A 166 2.25 -10.21 -11.04
C CYS A 166 3.37 -9.17 -10.96
N ILE A 167 4.61 -9.62 -11.12
CA ILE A 167 5.79 -8.76 -11.19
C ILE A 167 6.15 -8.59 -12.66
N ASP A 168 6.08 -7.37 -13.18
CA ASP A 168 6.45 -7.05 -14.53
C ASP A 168 7.58 -6.00 -14.56
N GLY A 169 8.46 -6.11 -15.52
CA GLY A 169 9.61 -5.20 -15.66
C GLY A 169 10.34 -5.43 -16.98
N PRO A 170 11.32 -4.58 -17.33
CA PRO A 170 12.11 -4.72 -18.54
C PRO A 170 12.77 -6.09 -18.67
N THR A 171 13.07 -6.51 -19.88
CA THR A 171 13.82 -7.74 -20.14
C THR A 171 15.16 -7.69 -19.37
N ALA A 172 15.53 -8.79 -18.71
CA ALA A 172 16.73 -8.91 -17.87
C ALA A 172 16.72 -8.15 -16.53
N SER A 173 15.55 -7.68 -16.05
CA SER A 173 15.44 -7.00 -14.74
C SER A 173 15.36 -7.95 -13.53
N GLY A 174 15.65 -9.25 -13.69
CA GLY A 174 15.60 -10.23 -12.59
C GLY A 174 14.18 -10.74 -12.24
N LYS A 175 13.14 -10.34 -12.99
CA LYS A 175 11.75 -10.74 -12.70
C LYS A 175 11.53 -12.26 -12.69
N GLY A 176 12.28 -13.01 -13.50
CA GLY A 176 12.21 -14.48 -13.49
C GLY A 176 12.77 -15.09 -12.21
N THR A 177 13.84 -14.53 -11.68
CA THR A 177 14.44 -14.93 -10.41
C THR A 177 13.51 -14.62 -9.25
N LEU A 178 12.93 -13.41 -9.23
CA LEU A 178 11.99 -13.00 -8.20
C LEU A 178 10.69 -13.83 -8.27
N ALA A 179 10.13 -14.06 -9.46
CA ALA A 179 8.95 -14.89 -9.63
C ALA A 179 9.19 -16.34 -9.18
N ALA A 180 10.36 -16.91 -9.48
CA ALA A 180 10.74 -18.26 -9.05
C ALA A 180 10.91 -18.34 -7.52
N GLU A 181 11.50 -17.32 -6.89
CA GLU A 181 11.68 -17.25 -5.45
C GLU A 181 10.35 -17.07 -4.73
N VAL A 182 9.47 -16.20 -5.24
CA VAL A 182 8.10 -16.04 -4.75
C VAL A 182 7.33 -17.36 -4.85
N ALA A 183 7.39 -18.04 -6.00
CA ALA A 183 6.73 -19.34 -6.17
C ALA A 183 7.29 -20.38 -5.19
N ARG A 184 8.60 -20.39 -4.93
CA ARG A 184 9.23 -21.30 -3.96
C ARG A 184 8.77 -21.03 -2.51
N LEU A 185 8.54 -19.77 -2.15
CA LEU A 185 8.08 -19.36 -0.81
C LEU A 185 6.59 -19.63 -0.59
N LEU A 186 5.82 -19.65 -1.67
CA LEU A 186 4.37 -19.83 -1.61
C LEU A 186 3.93 -21.29 -1.81
N GLY A 187 4.87 -22.23 -2.11
CA GLY A 187 4.58 -23.67 -2.30
C GLY A 187 4.01 -23.94 -3.66
#